data_9a3dc8ed1e496fe0e457ded762b91f51
#
_entry.id   9a3dc8ed1e496fe0e457ded762b91f51
#
_cell.length_a   1.000
_cell.length_b   1.000
_cell.length_c   1.000
_cell.angle_alpha   90.00
_cell.angle_beta   90.00
_cell.angle_gamma   90.00
#
_symmetry.space_group_name_H-M   'P 1'
#
loop_
_entity.id
_entity.type
_entity.pdbx_description
1 polymer ?
#
loop_
_entity_poly.entity_id
_entity_poly.type
_entity_poly.pdbx_seq_one_letter_code
_entity_poly.pdbx_strand_id
1 'polypeptide(L)'
;MTLVLKFLKRQRAVARCGAIILLACSASLSAEEDATEVFNFKVSLDNREVGWHRFVVQTEGDQLTVFSKAKMDFTVLLVKKVSYRHEATETWLGDCLQAFESETERNTKRVFMSGSMKDGDFYVNRNEEEVLVSDCVRTFAYWRPAWLDDEFLLNVETGKYTPVSLEVTDDRLTNMTKRVVGLPKTEIHLAYDNSGNWQTLESDLKIAGTLRYQRINESVGETDAKL
;
A
#
# COMPACT_ATOMS: atom_id res chain seq x y z
N MET A 1 90.90 -6.85 -44.79
CA MET A 1 91.32 -5.46 -44.96
C MET A 1 90.03 -4.67 -44.99
N THR A 2 89.54 -4.01 -44.03
CA THR A 2 89.83 -2.79 -43.38
C THR A 2 88.74 -2.49 -42.33
N LEU A 3 89.11 -2.23 -41.11
CA LEU A 3 88.71 -1.25 -40.10
C LEU A 3 87.23 -0.98 -39.90
N VAL A 4 86.68 -1.33 -38.75
CA VAL A 4 86.57 -0.61 -37.47
C VAL A 4 85.87 0.75 -37.58
N LEU A 5 84.75 0.90 -36.98
CA LEU A 5 84.57 1.95 -35.95
C LEU A 5 83.36 1.66 -35.06
N LYS A 6 83.61 1.63 -33.75
CA LYS A 6 82.59 1.60 -32.67
C LYS A 6 81.93 2.94 -32.59
N PHE A 7 80.56 2.94 -32.48
CA PHE A 7 79.80 4.06 -31.89
C PHE A 7 78.87 3.55 -30.77
N LEU A 8 79.30 3.82 -29.57
CA LEU A 8 78.43 3.71 -28.38
C LEU A 8 77.30 4.72 -28.48
N LYS A 9 76.09 4.25 -28.56
CA LYS A 9 74.98 5.07 -28.27
C LYS A 9 74.41 4.67 -26.89
N ARG A 10 74.58 5.59 -25.97
CA ARG A 10 74.07 5.64 -24.60
C ARG A 10 72.53 5.72 -24.65
N GLN A 11 71.82 4.61 -24.36
CA GLN A 11 70.39 4.64 -24.21
C GLN A 11 70.01 5.17 -22.81
N ARG A 12 69.36 6.31 -22.77
CA ARG A 12 68.71 6.86 -21.55
C ARG A 12 67.46 6.07 -21.32
N ALA A 13 67.40 5.32 -20.22
CA ALA A 13 66.14 4.72 -19.71
C ALA A 13 65.21 5.83 -19.20
N VAL A 14 64.11 5.99 -19.91
CA VAL A 14 62.99 6.84 -19.42
C VAL A 14 62.06 5.92 -18.64
N ALA A 15 62.12 6.00 -17.31
CA ALA A 15 61.16 5.37 -16.43
C ALA A 15 59.80 6.07 -16.60
N ARG A 16 58.83 5.39 -17.25
CA ARG A 16 57.45 5.80 -17.27
C ARG A 16 56.79 5.25 -16.01
N CYS A 17 56.60 6.09 -14.98
CA CYS A 17 55.70 5.84 -13.88
C CYS A 17 54.26 5.85 -14.43
N GLY A 18 53.67 4.67 -14.65
CA GLY A 18 52.25 4.51 -14.90
C GLY A 18 51.51 4.62 -13.58
N ALA A 19 50.88 5.77 -13.36
CA ALA A 19 49.92 5.91 -12.25
C ALA A 19 48.64 5.11 -12.60
N ILE A 20 48.46 3.98 -11.96
CA ILE A 20 47.20 3.22 -11.99
C ILE A 20 46.21 3.96 -11.07
N ILE A 21 45.31 4.72 -11.66
CA ILE A 21 44.16 5.30 -10.94
C ILE A 21 43.14 4.17 -10.75
N LEU A 22 43.11 3.58 -9.57
CA LEU A 22 42.04 2.71 -9.12
C LEU A 22 40.81 3.58 -8.90
N LEU A 23 39.89 3.61 -9.87
CA LEU A 23 38.53 4.13 -9.67
C LEU A 23 37.81 3.16 -8.72
N ALA A 24 37.81 3.49 -7.43
CA ALA A 24 36.91 2.85 -6.46
C ALA A 24 35.47 3.29 -6.79
N CYS A 25 34.72 2.41 -7.49
CA CYS A 25 33.29 2.57 -7.68
C CYS A 25 32.65 2.30 -6.32
N SER A 26 32.40 3.36 -5.53
CA SER A 26 31.62 3.29 -4.30
C SER A 26 30.17 3.04 -4.73
N ALA A 27 29.76 1.79 -4.77
CA ALA A 27 28.34 1.44 -4.79
C ALA A 27 27.75 1.91 -3.46
N SER A 28 27.04 3.05 -3.49
CA SER A 28 26.21 3.46 -2.38
C SER A 28 25.08 2.43 -2.30
N LEU A 29 25.20 1.47 -1.36
CA LEU A 29 24.00 0.75 -0.91
C LEU A 29 23.14 1.81 -0.21
N SER A 30 22.09 2.26 -0.89
CA SER A 30 20.99 2.93 -0.21
C SER A 30 20.34 1.84 0.65
N ALA A 31 20.62 1.85 1.95
CA ALA A 31 19.78 1.14 2.90
C ALA A 31 18.39 1.79 2.78
N GLU A 32 17.40 1.02 2.38
CA GLU A 32 16.01 1.43 2.44
C GLU A 32 15.70 1.65 3.91
N GLU A 33 15.36 2.88 4.27
CA GLU A 33 15.22 3.29 5.66
C GLU A 33 13.87 2.76 6.18
N ASP A 34 13.90 2.07 7.32
CA ASP A 34 12.68 1.62 8.00
C ASP A 34 11.77 2.82 8.25
N ALA A 35 10.56 2.77 7.74
CA ALA A 35 9.60 3.86 7.81
C ALA A 35 8.25 3.40 8.37
N THR A 36 7.60 4.29 9.11
CA THR A 36 6.22 4.06 9.56
C THR A 36 5.36 5.24 9.13
N GLU A 37 4.33 4.94 8.34
CA GLU A 37 3.32 5.91 7.93
C GLU A 37 2.00 5.62 8.65
N VAL A 38 1.32 6.69 9.09
CA VAL A 38 0.02 6.58 9.76
C VAL A 38 -1.03 7.40 9.03
N PHE A 39 -2.15 6.75 8.75
CA PHE A 39 -3.31 7.36 8.14
C PHE A 39 -4.49 7.26 9.10
N ASN A 40 -4.92 8.38 9.65
CA ASN A 40 -6.10 8.47 10.52
C ASN A 40 -7.23 9.15 9.78
N PHE A 41 -8.40 8.52 9.81
CA PHE A 41 -9.59 9.04 9.15
C PHE A 41 -10.75 9.17 10.13
N LYS A 42 -11.38 10.32 10.10
CA LYS A 42 -12.73 10.48 10.58
C LYS A 42 -13.69 9.94 9.53
N VAL A 43 -14.67 9.15 9.97
CA VAL A 43 -15.67 8.56 9.10
C VAL A 43 -17.03 9.16 9.39
N SER A 44 -17.73 9.60 8.35
CA SER A 44 -19.09 10.13 8.43
C SER A 44 -20.03 9.42 7.45
N LEU A 45 -21.31 9.42 7.79
CA LEU A 45 -22.41 8.94 6.97
C LEU A 45 -23.43 10.06 6.87
N ASP A 46 -23.73 10.53 5.63
CA ASP A 46 -24.57 11.70 5.38
C ASP A 46 -24.22 12.91 6.26
N ASN A 47 -22.92 13.26 6.33
CA ASN A 47 -22.34 14.35 7.10
C ASN A 47 -22.43 14.20 8.64
N ARG A 48 -22.89 13.05 9.17
CA ARG A 48 -22.81 12.75 10.60
C ARG A 48 -21.63 11.86 10.86
N GLU A 49 -20.78 12.26 11.80
CA GLU A 49 -19.67 11.44 12.26
C GLU A 49 -20.21 10.14 12.85
N VAL A 50 -19.64 9.01 12.40
CA VAL A 50 -20.06 7.67 12.83
C VAL A 50 -18.90 6.86 13.40
N GLY A 51 -17.68 7.35 13.27
CA GLY A 51 -16.50 6.66 13.79
C GLY A 51 -15.20 7.04 13.08
N TRP A 52 -14.28 6.11 13.09
CA TRP A 52 -12.93 6.31 12.57
C TRP A 52 -12.37 5.06 11.89
N HIS A 53 -11.31 5.25 11.09
CA HIS A 53 -10.50 4.19 10.51
C HIS A 53 -9.02 4.63 10.56
N ARG A 54 -8.15 3.76 11.04
CA ARG A 54 -6.70 3.98 11.13
C ARG A 54 -5.96 2.90 10.35
N PHE A 55 -4.93 3.32 9.64
CA PHE A 55 -3.95 2.44 9.01
C PHE A 55 -2.57 2.80 9.53
N VAL A 56 -1.76 1.78 9.78
CA VAL A 56 -0.34 1.90 10.08
C VAL A 56 0.42 1.06 9.07
N VAL A 57 1.25 1.68 8.28
CA VAL A 57 2.09 1.04 7.26
C VAL A 57 3.52 1.06 7.75
N GLN A 58 4.09 -0.10 7.99
CA GLN A 58 5.48 -0.27 8.42
C GLN A 58 6.28 -0.85 7.27
N THR A 59 7.38 -0.20 6.91
CA THR A 59 8.31 -0.63 5.86
C THR A 59 9.59 -1.10 6.53
N GLU A 60 10.03 -2.32 6.20
CA GLU A 60 11.30 -2.91 6.63
C GLU A 60 11.97 -3.52 5.41
N GLY A 61 12.89 -2.76 4.78
CA GLY A 61 13.46 -3.14 3.48
C GLY A 61 12.36 -3.31 2.42
N ASP A 62 12.32 -4.45 1.73
CA ASP A 62 11.31 -4.76 0.69
C ASP A 62 9.97 -5.24 1.27
N GLN A 63 9.87 -5.42 2.57
CA GLN A 63 8.67 -5.89 3.24
C GLN A 63 7.83 -4.73 3.77
N LEU A 64 6.51 -4.83 3.56
CA LEU A 64 5.53 -3.94 4.17
C LEU A 64 4.61 -4.75 5.08
N THR A 65 4.33 -4.22 6.27
CA THR A 65 3.27 -4.71 7.14
C THR A 65 2.26 -3.61 7.37
N VAL A 66 1.00 -3.90 7.12
CA VAL A 66 -0.10 -2.94 7.25
C VAL A 66 -1.08 -3.40 8.29
N PHE A 67 -1.32 -2.56 9.28
CA PHE A 67 -2.36 -2.76 10.28
C PHE A 67 -3.51 -1.80 9.98
N SER A 68 -4.71 -2.34 9.87
CA SER A 68 -5.95 -1.59 9.64
C SER A 68 -6.90 -1.82 10.79
N LYS A 69 -7.45 -0.73 11.36
CA LYS A 69 -8.44 -0.81 12.43
C LYS A 69 -9.53 0.22 12.25
N ALA A 70 -10.79 -0.23 12.22
CA ALA A 70 -11.95 0.63 12.06
C ALA A 70 -13.02 0.39 13.13
N LYS A 71 -13.67 1.49 13.54
CA LYS A 71 -14.79 1.48 14.49
C LYS A 71 -15.85 2.46 14.03
N MET A 72 -17.07 1.97 13.80
CA MET A 72 -18.19 2.80 13.36
C MET A 72 -19.48 2.37 14.06
N ASP A 73 -20.27 3.33 14.52
CA ASP A 73 -21.57 3.13 15.12
C ASP A 73 -22.58 4.10 14.48
N PHE A 74 -23.63 3.59 13.83
CA PHE A 74 -24.61 4.41 13.13
C PHE A 74 -25.99 3.77 13.09
N THR A 75 -26.98 4.54 12.62
CA THR A 75 -28.34 4.06 12.47
C THR A 75 -28.77 4.22 11.02
N VAL A 76 -29.25 3.14 10.41
CA VAL A 76 -29.80 3.12 9.06
C VAL A 76 -31.31 3.23 9.12
N LEU A 77 -31.90 4.06 8.25
CA LEU A 77 -33.36 4.27 8.15
C LEU A 77 -34.00 4.63 9.51
N LEU A 78 -33.27 5.34 10.38
CA LEU A 78 -33.69 5.82 11.70
C LEU A 78 -34.05 4.73 12.73
N VAL A 79 -33.99 3.46 12.36
CA VAL A 79 -34.44 2.35 13.23
C VAL A 79 -33.37 1.26 13.43
N LYS A 80 -32.57 0.96 12.45
CA LYS A 80 -31.61 -0.14 12.52
C LYS A 80 -30.22 0.36 12.98
N LYS A 81 -29.88 0.08 14.23
CA LYS A 81 -28.53 0.32 14.76
C LYS A 81 -27.54 -0.65 14.13
N VAL A 82 -26.39 -0.14 13.72
CA VAL A 82 -25.27 -0.89 13.17
C VAL A 82 -24.04 -0.53 13.99
N SER A 83 -23.40 -1.56 14.54
CA SER A 83 -22.07 -1.49 15.12
C SER A 83 -21.13 -2.23 14.19
N TYR A 84 -20.06 -1.60 13.77
CA TYR A 84 -19.06 -2.15 12.87
C TYR A 84 -17.68 -2.01 13.50
N ARG A 85 -16.95 -3.12 13.54
CA ARG A 85 -15.55 -3.20 13.95
C ARG A 85 -14.81 -4.03 12.90
N HIS A 86 -13.65 -3.56 12.52
CA HIS A 86 -12.81 -4.29 11.56
C HIS A 86 -11.35 -4.12 11.97
N GLU A 87 -10.63 -5.23 11.97
CA GLU A 87 -9.18 -5.26 12.12
C GLU A 87 -8.61 -6.14 11.02
N ALA A 88 -7.49 -5.72 10.43
CA ALA A 88 -6.77 -6.50 9.46
C ALA A 88 -5.26 -6.27 9.59
N THR A 89 -4.51 -7.33 9.30
CA THR A 89 -3.06 -7.28 9.10
C THR A 89 -2.76 -7.82 7.71
N GLU A 90 -1.99 -7.08 6.95
CA GLU A 90 -1.53 -7.47 5.62
C GLU A 90 -0.01 -7.45 5.60
N THR A 91 0.62 -8.48 5.02
CA THR A 91 2.07 -8.55 4.81
C THR A 91 2.34 -8.59 3.31
N TRP A 92 3.28 -7.78 2.86
CA TRP A 92 3.61 -7.59 1.46
C TRP A 92 5.10 -7.79 1.21
N LEU A 93 5.44 -8.29 0.04
CA LEU A 93 6.82 -8.32 -0.47
C LEU A 93 6.82 -7.68 -1.86
N GLY A 94 7.52 -6.54 -1.97
CA GLY A 94 7.36 -5.68 -3.14
C GLY A 94 5.89 -5.26 -3.32
N ASP A 95 5.33 -5.51 -4.50
CA ASP A 95 3.96 -5.12 -4.86
C ASP A 95 2.93 -6.26 -4.68
N CYS A 96 3.32 -7.43 -4.18
CA CYS A 96 2.46 -8.61 -4.06
C CYS A 96 2.16 -8.93 -2.59
N LEU A 97 0.87 -9.13 -2.28
CA LEU A 97 0.42 -9.58 -0.97
C LEU A 97 0.99 -10.97 -0.67
N GLN A 98 1.59 -11.15 0.50
CA GLN A 98 2.12 -12.42 0.98
C GLN A 98 1.15 -13.13 1.91
N ALA A 99 0.52 -12.37 2.78
CA ALA A 99 -0.49 -12.89 3.70
C ALA A 99 -1.44 -11.79 4.15
N PHE A 100 -2.63 -12.16 4.55
CA PHE A 100 -3.52 -11.32 5.33
C PHE A 100 -4.33 -12.13 6.33
N GLU A 101 -4.69 -11.47 7.42
CA GLU A 101 -5.69 -11.93 8.38
C GLU A 101 -6.63 -10.76 8.67
N SER A 102 -7.92 -11.01 8.75
CA SER A 102 -8.89 -10.00 9.13
C SER A 102 -10.02 -10.56 9.98
N GLU A 103 -10.50 -9.72 10.88
CA GLU A 103 -11.72 -9.94 11.66
C GLU A 103 -12.68 -8.78 11.44
N THR A 104 -13.92 -9.09 11.10
CA THR A 104 -14.98 -8.10 10.97
C THR A 104 -16.15 -8.47 11.86
N GLU A 105 -16.52 -7.58 12.76
CA GLU A 105 -17.71 -7.71 13.58
C GLU A 105 -18.77 -6.70 13.13
N ARG A 106 -19.96 -7.20 12.78
CA ARG A 106 -21.15 -6.39 12.49
C ARG A 106 -22.27 -6.74 13.45
N ASN A 107 -22.57 -5.86 14.39
CA ASN A 107 -23.40 -6.14 15.53
C ASN A 107 -22.85 -7.33 16.34
N THR A 108 -23.49 -8.49 16.22
CA THR A 108 -23.06 -9.75 16.90
C THR A 108 -22.45 -10.77 15.96
N LYS A 109 -22.39 -10.48 14.65
CA LYS A 109 -21.85 -11.42 13.66
C LYS A 109 -20.38 -11.12 13.44
N ARG A 110 -19.53 -12.13 13.69
CA ARG A 110 -18.10 -12.11 13.37
C ARG A 110 -17.81 -12.90 12.11
N VAL A 111 -16.88 -12.39 11.33
CA VAL A 111 -16.34 -13.04 10.14
C VAL A 111 -14.82 -12.94 10.19
N PHE A 112 -14.15 -14.07 10.05
CA PHE A 112 -12.71 -14.15 9.94
C PHE A 112 -12.36 -14.51 8.51
N MET A 113 -11.38 -13.80 7.94
CA MET A 113 -10.84 -14.10 6.63
C MET A 113 -9.32 -14.15 6.72
N SER A 114 -8.71 -15.03 5.94
CA SER A 114 -7.26 -15.11 5.81
C SER A 114 -6.87 -15.50 4.40
N GLY A 115 -5.64 -15.24 4.04
CA GLY A 115 -5.05 -15.70 2.79
C GLY A 115 -3.54 -15.67 2.90
N SER A 116 -2.89 -16.50 2.09
CA SER A 116 -1.44 -16.56 2.05
C SER A 116 -0.91 -17.07 0.72
N MET A 117 0.33 -16.68 0.43
CA MET A 117 1.11 -17.19 -0.68
C MET A 117 1.55 -18.64 -0.40
N LYS A 118 1.38 -19.54 -1.38
CA LYS A 118 1.82 -20.95 -1.34
C LYS A 118 2.29 -21.34 -2.73
N ASP A 119 3.52 -21.83 -2.82
CA ASP A 119 4.10 -22.35 -4.07
C ASP A 119 4.02 -21.38 -5.27
N GLY A 120 4.03 -20.06 -5.00
CA GLY A 120 3.98 -19.01 -6.03
C GLY A 120 2.59 -18.50 -6.36
N ASP A 121 1.54 -19.06 -5.77
CA ASP A 121 0.15 -18.66 -5.94
C ASP A 121 -0.47 -18.19 -4.60
N PHE A 122 -1.38 -17.23 -4.67
CA PHE A 122 -2.08 -16.71 -3.51
C PHE A 122 -3.45 -17.39 -3.32
N TYR A 123 -3.68 -17.88 -2.13
CA TYR A 123 -4.92 -18.56 -1.73
C TYR A 123 -5.64 -17.77 -0.66
N VAL A 124 -6.97 -17.74 -0.76
CA VAL A 124 -7.86 -17.18 0.27
C VAL A 124 -8.63 -18.31 0.94
N ASN A 125 -8.60 -18.32 2.27
CA ASN A 125 -9.39 -19.27 3.06
C ASN A 125 -10.83 -18.74 3.21
N ARG A 126 -11.79 -19.48 2.65
CA ARG A 126 -13.22 -19.21 2.74
C ARG A 126 -13.95 -20.41 3.31
N ASN A 127 -14.53 -20.28 4.49
CA ASN A 127 -15.31 -21.35 5.12
C ASN A 127 -14.57 -22.70 5.14
N GLU A 128 -13.29 -22.68 5.52
CA GLU A 128 -12.40 -23.85 5.58
C GLU A 128 -11.96 -24.40 4.21
N GLU A 129 -12.33 -23.76 3.11
CA GLU A 129 -11.84 -24.07 1.76
C GLU A 129 -10.81 -23.06 1.31
N GLU A 130 -9.68 -23.53 0.78
CA GLU A 130 -8.68 -22.69 0.13
C GLU A 130 -9.05 -22.48 -1.33
N VAL A 131 -9.19 -21.21 -1.71
CA VAL A 131 -9.54 -20.81 -3.07
C VAL A 131 -8.34 -20.10 -3.69
N LEU A 132 -7.83 -20.64 -4.79
CA LEU A 132 -6.80 -19.98 -5.60
C LEU A 132 -7.32 -18.65 -6.16
N VAL A 133 -6.52 -17.60 -6.06
CA VAL A 133 -6.86 -16.26 -6.54
C VAL A 133 -5.98 -15.86 -7.72
N SER A 134 -4.67 -15.71 -7.51
CA SER A 134 -3.69 -15.30 -8.52
C SER A 134 -2.27 -15.54 -8.01
N ASP A 135 -1.27 -15.35 -8.85
CA ASP A 135 0.16 -15.39 -8.49
C ASP A 135 0.62 -14.11 -7.76
N CYS A 136 0.06 -12.95 -8.10
CA CYS A 136 0.31 -11.68 -7.44
C CYS A 136 -1.02 -10.98 -7.19
N VAL A 137 -1.36 -10.75 -5.94
CA VAL A 137 -2.63 -10.17 -5.52
C VAL A 137 -2.38 -8.80 -4.90
N ARG A 138 -3.22 -7.82 -5.26
CA ARG A 138 -3.32 -6.52 -4.61
C ARG A 138 -4.68 -6.36 -3.94
N THR A 139 -4.70 -5.59 -2.86
CA THR A 139 -5.93 -5.29 -2.10
C THR A 139 -6.42 -3.89 -2.44
N PHE A 140 -7.52 -3.46 -1.82
CA PHE A 140 -7.96 -2.06 -1.85
C PHE A 140 -7.04 -1.18 -1.00
N ALA A 141 -5.76 -1.17 -1.33
CA ALA A 141 -4.71 -0.42 -0.65
C ALA A 141 -4.75 1.08 -1.02
N TYR A 142 -5.77 1.80 -0.56
CA TYR A 142 -5.95 3.22 -0.89
C TYR A 142 -4.77 4.11 -0.47
N TRP A 143 -3.99 3.68 0.49
CA TRP A 143 -2.75 4.32 0.93
C TRP A 143 -1.60 4.18 -0.08
N ARG A 144 -1.70 3.26 -1.06
CA ARG A 144 -0.73 3.07 -2.16
C ARG A 144 -1.45 3.22 -3.51
N PRO A 145 -1.69 4.45 -3.98
CA PRO A 145 -2.54 4.69 -5.16
C PRO A 145 -2.07 4.01 -6.44
N ALA A 146 -0.78 3.73 -6.61
CA ALA A 146 -0.26 3.01 -7.77
C ALA A 146 -0.80 1.57 -7.88
N TRP A 147 -1.18 0.93 -6.76
CA TRP A 147 -1.69 -0.44 -6.75
C TRP A 147 -3.17 -0.55 -7.10
N LEU A 148 -3.88 0.56 -7.21
CA LEU A 148 -5.28 0.60 -7.61
C LEU A 148 -5.46 0.45 -9.13
N ASP A 149 -4.37 0.52 -9.91
CA ASP A 149 -4.35 0.33 -11.37
C ASP A 149 -4.17 -1.15 -11.72
N ASP A 150 -5.06 -1.97 -11.19
CA ASP A 150 -5.11 -3.40 -11.44
C ASP A 150 -6.51 -3.76 -11.97
N GLU A 151 -6.64 -4.89 -12.67
CA GLU A 151 -7.93 -5.35 -13.18
C GLU A 151 -8.81 -5.94 -12.06
N PHE A 152 -8.18 -6.45 -11.01
CA PHE A 152 -8.85 -7.07 -9.87
C PHE A 152 -8.18 -6.67 -8.57
N LEU A 153 -8.99 -6.41 -7.54
CA LEU A 153 -8.52 -6.15 -6.18
C LEU A 153 -9.17 -7.10 -5.19
N LEU A 154 -8.37 -7.57 -4.23
CA LEU A 154 -8.85 -8.42 -3.14
C LEU A 154 -9.44 -7.56 -2.03
N ASN A 155 -10.67 -7.86 -1.65
CA ASN A 155 -11.29 -7.31 -0.47
C ASN A 155 -11.01 -8.21 0.73
N VAL A 156 -10.12 -7.80 1.62
CA VAL A 156 -9.69 -8.59 2.79
C VAL A 156 -10.82 -8.83 3.81
N GLU A 157 -11.86 -7.98 3.84
CA GLU A 157 -13.04 -8.18 4.70
C GLU A 157 -13.91 -9.36 4.27
N THR A 158 -13.95 -9.62 2.96
CA THR A 158 -14.88 -10.60 2.38
C THR A 158 -14.17 -11.75 1.66
N GLY A 159 -12.87 -11.67 1.48
CA GLY A 159 -12.07 -12.60 0.68
C GLY A 159 -12.42 -12.60 -0.81
N LYS A 160 -13.14 -11.61 -1.32
CA LYS A 160 -13.55 -11.54 -2.73
C LYS A 160 -12.51 -10.85 -3.58
N TYR A 161 -12.07 -11.52 -4.63
CA TYR A 161 -11.27 -10.93 -5.70
C TYR A 161 -12.25 -10.34 -6.71
N THR A 162 -12.25 -8.99 -6.81
CA THR A 162 -13.31 -8.24 -7.46
C THR A 162 -12.75 -7.47 -8.65
N PRO A 163 -13.38 -7.55 -9.84
CA PRO A 163 -12.98 -6.73 -10.97
C PRO A 163 -13.22 -5.25 -10.67
N VAL A 164 -12.25 -4.43 -11.04
CA VAL A 164 -12.31 -2.98 -10.85
C VAL A 164 -11.94 -2.25 -12.13
N SER A 165 -12.31 -0.98 -12.21
CA SER A 165 -11.82 -0.02 -13.21
C SER A 165 -11.29 1.20 -12.48
N LEU A 166 -10.28 1.86 -13.05
CA LEU A 166 -9.69 3.06 -12.48
C LEU A 166 -9.80 4.23 -13.46
N GLU A 167 -10.37 5.35 -12.99
CA GLU A 167 -10.31 6.64 -13.68
C GLU A 167 -9.48 7.61 -12.83
N VAL A 168 -8.58 8.35 -13.47
CA VAL A 168 -7.70 9.31 -12.82
C VAL A 168 -7.90 10.68 -13.44
N THR A 169 -8.09 11.70 -12.59
CA THR A 169 -8.27 13.10 -13.03
C THR A 169 -7.53 14.05 -12.09
N ASP A 170 -6.74 14.94 -12.66
CA ASP A 170 -6.09 16.01 -11.90
C ASP A 170 -7.03 17.21 -11.76
N ASP A 171 -7.36 17.54 -10.53
CA ASP A 171 -8.17 18.71 -10.21
C ASP A 171 -7.26 19.91 -9.90
N ARG A 172 -7.04 20.75 -10.91
CA ARG A 172 -6.18 21.92 -10.80
C ARG A 172 -6.71 23.01 -9.85
N LEU A 173 -8.00 23.02 -9.57
CA LEU A 173 -8.61 24.00 -8.66
C LEU A 173 -8.32 23.67 -7.20
N THR A 174 -8.38 22.41 -6.86
CA THR A 174 -8.12 21.91 -5.49
C THR A 174 -6.68 21.45 -5.30
N ASN A 175 -5.91 21.38 -6.39
CA ASN A 175 -4.54 20.87 -6.38
C ASN A 175 -4.48 19.41 -5.84
N MET A 176 -5.43 18.59 -6.25
CA MET A 176 -5.56 17.19 -5.84
C MET A 176 -5.72 16.27 -7.06
N THR A 177 -5.17 15.08 -6.98
CA THR A 177 -5.46 14.00 -7.91
C THR A 177 -6.65 13.20 -7.42
N LYS A 178 -7.69 13.11 -8.25
CA LYS A 178 -8.89 12.31 -7.98
C LYS A 178 -8.77 10.96 -8.68
N ARG A 179 -9.17 9.90 -7.99
CA ARG A 179 -9.26 8.55 -8.52
C ARG A 179 -10.66 8.00 -8.26
N VAL A 180 -11.26 7.41 -9.28
CA VAL A 180 -12.54 6.72 -9.15
C VAL A 180 -12.29 5.24 -9.41
N VAL A 181 -12.52 4.43 -8.39
CA VAL A 181 -12.44 2.97 -8.49
C VAL A 181 -13.86 2.45 -8.72
N GLY A 182 -14.14 2.04 -9.95
CA GLY A 182 -15.41 1.45 -10.33
C GLY A 182 -15.49 0.00 -9.87
N LEU A 183 -16.60 -0.36 -9.25
CA LEU A 183 -16.95 -1.70 -8.79
C LEU A 183 -18.25 -2.15 -9.49
N PRO A 184 -18.59 -3.45 -9.55
CA PRO A 184 -19.79 -3.92 -10.25
C PRO A 184 -21.12 -3.29 -9.79
N LYS A 185 -21.17 -2.68 -8.60
CA LYS A 185 -22.40 -2.14 -8.03
C LYS A 185 -22.29 -0.73 -7.43
N THR A 186 -21.11 -0.17 -7.35
CA THR A 186 -20.83 1.13 -6.73
C THR A 186 -19.50 1.67 -7.21
N GLU A 187 -19.19 2.90 -6.87
CA GLU A 187 -17.93 3.54 -7.13
C GLU A 187 -17.32 4.04 -5.81
N ILE A 188 -16.01 4.11 -5.77
CA ILE A 188 -15.25 4.68 -4.67
C ILE A 188 -14.45 5.87 -5.22
N HIS A 189 -14.77 7.05 -4.75
CA HIS A 189 -14.11 8.29 -5.11
C HIS A 189 -13.02 8.60 -4.09
N LEU A 190 -11.80 8.74 -4.55
CA LEU A 190 -10.63 8.99 -3.72
C LEU A 190 -10.01 10.33 -4.12
N ALA A 191 -9.42 11.04 -3.16
CA ALA A 191 -8.61 12.21 -3.46
C ALA A 191 -7.25 12.14 -2.73
N TYR A 192 -6.21 12.53 -3.47
CA TYR A 192 -4.82 12.54 -3.02
C TYR A 192 -4.25 13.94 -3.16
N ASP A 193 -3.40 14.35 -2.21
CA ASP A 193 -2.65 15.60 -2.34
C ASP A 193 -1.52 15.48 -3.38
N ASN A 194 -0.80 16.58 -3.61
CA ASN A 194 0.31 16.62 -4.58
C ASN A 194 1.49 15.71 -4.23
N SER A 195 1.59 15.29 -2.99
CA SER A 195 2.61 14.33 -2.54
C SER A 195 2.14 12.88 -2.68
N GLY A 196 0.91 12.67 -3.20
CA GLY A 196 0.32 11.35 -3.35
C GLY A 196 -0.30 10.78 -2.08
N ASN A 197 -0.44 11.58 -1.01
CA ASN A 197 -1.04 11.11 0.23
C ASN A 197 -2.56 11.07 0.12
N TRP A 198 -3.14 9.97 0.53
CA TRP A 198 -4.60 9.80 0.57
C TRP A 198 -5.27 10.76 1.57
N GLN A 199 -6.24 11.55 1.09
CA GLN A 199 -6.93 12.60 1.86
C GLN A 199 -8.39 12.26 2.13
N THR A 200 -9.12 11.76 1.12
CA THR A 200 -10.55 11.48 1.25
C THR A 200 -10.96 10.21 0.53
N LEU A 201 -12.07 9.63 1.00
CA LEU A 201 -12.83 8.60 0.30
C LEU A 201 -14.31 8.95 0.40
N GLU A 202 -15.04 8.77 -0.70
CA GLU A 202 -16.50 8.85 -0.73
C GLU A 202 -17.07 7.67 -1.50
N SER A 203 -18.14 7.07 -0.98
CA SER A 203 -18.86 5.98 -1.65
C SER A 203 -20.31 5.93 -1.23
N ASP A 204 -21.21 5.73 -2.19
CA ASP A 204 -22.64 5.58 -1.93
C ASP A 204 -22.98 4.16 -1.48
N LEU A 205 -23.50 4.04 -0.27
CA LEU A 205 -23.97 2.78 0.32
C LEU A 205 -25.46 2.52 0.05
N LYS A 206 -25.99 3.02 -1.05
CA LYS A 206 -27.40 2.88 -1.49
C LYS A 206 -28.42 3.24 -0.40
N ILE A 207 -28.74 2.27 0.49
CA ILE A 207 -29.80 2.41 1.51
C ILE A 207 -29.26 3.12 2.75
N ALA A 208 -27.96 3.09 3.01
CA ALA A 208 -27.37 3.63 4.23
C ALA A 208 -26.95 5.10 4.10
N GLY A 209 -26.84 5.64 2.88
CA GLY A 209 -26.37 7.00 2.60
C GLY A 209 -24.94 7.05 2.07
N THR A 210 -24.37 8.23 2.01
CA THR A 210 -23.02 8.45 1.50
C THR A 210 -21.99 8.36 2.61
N LEU A 211 -21.10 7.37 2.51
CA LEU A 211 -19.96 7.17 3.40
C LEU A 211 -18.83 8.10 2.98
N ARG A 212 -18.23 8.83 3.93
CA ARG A 212 -17.10 9.71 3.70
C ARG A 212 -15.99 9.47 4.71
N TYR A 213 -14.78 9.41 4.21
CA TYR A 213 -13.54 9.43 4.99
C TYR A 213 -12.87 10.78 4.78
N GLN A 214 -12.39 11.36 5.86
CA GLN A 214 -11.57 12.57 5.81
C GLN A 214 -10.33 12.35 6.68
N ARG A 215 -9.15 12.52 6.08
CA ARG A 215 -7.88 12.41 6.80
C ARG A 215 -7.80 13.48 7.89
N ILE A 216 -7.30 13.08 9.05
CA ILE A 216 -7.02 13.96 10.18
C ILE A 216 -5.59 13.72 10.66
N ASN A 217 -4.97 14.76 11.24
CA ASN A 217 -3.61 14.68 11.77
C ASN A 217 -3.58 14.21 13.24
N GLU A 218 -4.73 14.12 13.87
CA GLU A 218 -4.86 13.66 15.26
C GLU A 218 -4.89 12.12 15.29
N SER A 219 -4.38 11.53 16.38
CA SER A 219 -4.50 10.10 16.62
C SER A 219 -5.95 9.74 16.90
N VAL A 220 -6.44 8.63 16.33
CA VAL A 220 -7.77 8.09 16.58
C VAL A 220 -7.64 6.76 17.33
N GLY A 221 -8.52 6.53 18.30
CA GLY A 221 -8.59 5.25 19.01
C GLY A 221 -7.51 5.03 20.08
N GLU A 222 -6.77 6.07 20.47
CA GLU A 222 -5.73 5.96 21.52
C GLU A 222 -6.25 5.53 22.89
N THR A 223 -7.54 5.72 23.16
CA THR A 223 -8.18 5.27 24.40
C THR A 223 -8.41 3.76 24.46
N ASP A 224 -8.34 3.07 23.31
CA ASP A 224 -8.56 1.61 23.17
C ASP A 224 -7.29 0.85 22.74
N ALA A 225 -6.17 1.54 22.57
CA ALA A 225 -4.91 0.94 22.12
C ALA A 225 -4.05 0.45 23.30
N LYS A 226 -4.42 -0.67 23.89
CA LYS A 226 -3.44 -1.64 24.37
C LYS A 226 -3.38 -2.75 23.34
N LEU A 227 -2.35 -2.68 22.49
CA LEU A 227 -1.82 -3.80 21.74
C LEU A 227 -1.16 -4.79 22.66
#